data_8113fb875b7bfe27c707bf77b247519f
#
_entry.id   8113fb875b7bfe27c707bf77b247519f
#
_cell.length_a   1.000
_cell.length_b   1.000
_cell.length_c   1.000
_cell.angle_alpha   90.00
_cell.angle_beta   90.00
_cell.angle_gamma   90.00
#
_symmetry.space_group_name_H-M   'P 1'
#
loop_
_entity.id
_entity.type
_entity.pdbx_description
1 polymer ?
#
loop_
_entity_poly.entity_id
_entity_poly.type
_entity_poly.pdbx_seq_one_letter_code
_entity_poly.pdbx_strand_id
1 'polypeptide(L)'
;MRLKSILVALTILTSSLFLTPPASAAEKGWRYWGYFQSAPGKTTWIAAMTGPTVDIADGSVEGWSFVFGSDDIPSLAPKVKPDFKKICGTTKADPDTKRIALVVEFGAAAWAPKGEKVAKTITRCVRTAKASQGIDVLGQVVKIRAASSGLICGLNGFPAKECGVEIPTPKALAKK
;
A
#
# COMPACT_ATOMS: atom_id res chain seq x y z
N MET A 1 -75.33 30.30 -44.95
CA MET A 1 -74.58 29.16 -44.43
C MET A 1 -73.20 29.66 -43.95
N ARG A 2 -72.94 29.61 -42.62
CA ARG A 2 -71.68 30.14 -42.00
C ARG A 2 -70.78 28.95 -41.65
N LEU A 3 -69.67 28.86 -42.36
CA LEU A 3 -68.66 27.82 -42.12
C LEU A 3 -67.78 28.23 -40.89
N LYS A 4 -67.82 27.46 -39.80
CA LYS A 4 -67.02 27.69 -38.67
C LYS A 4 -65.67 26.90 -38.79
N SER A 5 -64.61 27.66 -38.96
CA SER A 5 -63.26 27.07 -38.96
C SER A 5 -62.83 26.73 -37.49
N ILE A 6 -62.60 25.46 -37.26
CA ILE A 6 -62.02 24.98 -35.99
C ILE A 6 -60.48 24.91 -36.13
N LEU A 7 -59.79 25.83 -35.47
CA LEU A 7 -58.35 25.76 -35.32
C LEU A 7 -58.01 24.74 -34.21
N VAL A 8 -57.40 23.64 -34.58
CA VAL A 8 -56.82 22.69 -33.64
C VAL A 8 -55.36 23.11 -33.35
N ALA A 9 -55.10 23.63 -32.15
CA ALA A 9 -53.76 23.95 -31.69
C ALA A 9 -53.10 22.67 -31.24
N LEU A 10 -52.10 22.18 -32.00
CA LEU A 10 -51.28 21.04 -31.66
C LEU A 10 -50.12 21.50 -30.73
N THR A 11 -50.28 21.33 -29.44
CA THR A 11 -49.19 21.57 -28.45
C THR A 11 -48.18 20.42 -28.47
N ILE A 12 -47.01 20.67 -29.06
CA ILE A 12 -45.87 19.75 -29.05
C ILE A 12 -45.19 19.85 -27.68
N LEU A 13 -45.44 18.85 -26.85
CA LEU A 13 -44.74 18.68 -25.56
C LEU A 13 -43.33 18.14 -25.81
N THR A 14 -42.35 19.02 -25.88
CA THR A 14 -40.93 18.61 -25.99
C THR A 14 -40.45 18.07 -24.65
N SER A 15 -40.51 16.76 -24.46
CA SER A 15 -39.87 16.07 -23.33
C SER A 15 -38.35 16.14 -23.49
N SER A 16 -37.69 17.06 -22.78
CA SER A 16 -36.24 17.12 -22.68
C SER A 16 -35.75 15.89 -21.87
N LEU A 17 -35.31 14.85 -22.55
CA LEU A 17 -34.55 13.77 -21.92
C LEU A 17 -33.22 14.35 -21.42
N PHE A 18 -33.13 14.62 -20.12
CA PHE A 18 -31.83 14.85 -19.47
C PHE A 18 -31.07 13.55 -19.51
N LEU A 19 -30.16 13.38 -20.47
CA LEU A 19 -29.12 12.37 -20.46
C LEU A 19 -28.19 12.71 -19.29
N THR A 20 -28.42 12.11 -18.11
CA THR A 20 -27.44 12.09 -17.05
C THR A 20 -26.25 11.29 -17.54
N PRO A 21 -25.02 11.86 -17.59
CA PRO A 21 -23.86 11.08 -17.95
C PRO A 21 -23.75 9.89 -16.96
N PRO A 22 -23.36 8.69 -17.44
CA PRO A 22 -23.15 7.56 -16.55
C PRO A 22 -22.15 7.98 -15.49
N ALA A 23 -22.50 7.83 -14.21
CA ALA A 23 -21.58 8.03 -13.13
C ALA A 23 -20.41 7.05 -13.35
N SER A 24 -19.26 7.59 -13.75
CA SER A 24 -18.04 6.77 -13.86
C SER A 24 -17.80 6.12 -12.49
N ALA A 25 -17.86 4.79 -12.45
CA ALA A 25 -17.54 4.07 -11.22
C ALA A 25 -16.13 4.51 -10.79
N ALA A 26 -16.01 5.00 -9.57
CA ALA A 26 -14.70 5.40 -9.05
C ALA A 26 -13.75 4.21 -9.16
N GLU A 27 -12.61 4.41 -9.82
CA GLU A 27 -11.56 3.39 -9.85
C GLU A 27 -11.25 2.92 -8.43
N LYS A 28 -11.05 1.63 -8.26
CA LYS A 28 -10.78 1.01 -6.97
C LYS A 28 -9.42 0.34 -6.96
N GLY A 29 -8.92 0.07 -5.79
CA GLY A 29 -7.71 -0.71 -5.57
C GLY A 29 -7.64 -1.16 -4.13
N TRP A 30 -6.52 -1.72 -3.74
CA TRP A 30 -6.32 -2.34 -2.44
C TRP A 30 -5.37 -1.52 -1.59
N ARG A 31 -5.65 -1.38 -0.32
CA ARG A 31 -4.68 -0.91 0.66
C ARG A 31 -4.23 -2.07 1.53
N TYR A 32 -2.92 -2.21 1.70
CA TYR A 32 -2.32 -3.36 2.37
C TYR A 32 -0.86 -3.07 2.75
N TRP A 33 -0.23 -4.00 3.47
CA TRP A 33 1.20 -3.98 3.72
C TRP A 33 1.96 -4.59 2.55
N GLY A 34 2.63 -3.76 1.77
CA GLY A 34 3.54 -4.18 0.71
C GLY A 34 4.90 -4.52 1.27
N TYR A 35 5.51 -5.59 0.74
CA TYR A 35 6.84 -6.04 1.10
C TYR A 35 7.83 -5.74 -0.03
N PHE A 36 8.98 -5.19 0.32
CA PHE A 36 10.02 -4.76 -0.60
C PHE A 36 11.38 -5.21 -0.10
N GLN A 37 12.27 -5.48 -1.03
CA GLN A 37 13.62 -5.95 -0.73
C GLN A 37 14.66 -5.17 -1.50
N SER A 38 15.86 -5.05 -0.93
CA SER A 38 17.06 -4.62 -1.63
C SER A 38 18.22 -5.55 -1.26
N ALA A 39 18.80 -6.18 -2.26
CA ALA A 39 19.90 -7.10 -2.07
C ALA A 39 21.16 -6.39 -1.53
N PRO A 40 22.12 -7.11 -0.94
CA PRO A 40 23.36 -6.54 -0.45
C PRO A 40 24.06 -5.68 -1.52
N GLY A 41 24.50 -4.49 -1.12
CA GLY A 41 25.17 -3.54 -2.01
C GLY A 41 24.27 -2.81 -3.00
N LYS A 42 22.96 -3.08 -3.02
CA LYS A 42 21.97 -2.33 -3.81
C LYS A 42 21.34 -1.21 -3.00
N THR A 43 20.83 -0.20 -3.71
CA THR A 43 20.15 0.98 -3.13
C THR A 43 18.81 1.27 -3.78
N THR A 44 18.22 0.24 -4.43
CA THR A 44 16.92 0.30 -5.08
C THR A 44 15.98 -0.71 -4.46
N TRP A 45 14.73 -0.32 -4.24
CA TRP A 45 13.69 -1.23 -3.81
C TRP A 45 13.17 -2.07 -4.97
N ILE A 46 12.92 -3.36 -4.69
CA ILE A 46 12.22 -4.28 -5.57
C ILE A 46 11.02 -4.79 -4.77
N ALA A 47 9.83 -4.74 -5.36
CA ALA A 47 8.65 -5.36 -4.75
C ALA A 47 8.88 -6.86 -4.65
N ALA A 48 8.72 -7.43 -3.46
CA ALA A 48 8.89 -8.87 -3.27
C ALA A 48 7.71 -9.61 -3.90
N MET A 49 8.02 -10.56 -4.77
CA MET A 49 7.03 -11.43 -5.42
C MET A 49 6.68 -12.65 -4.56
N THR A 50 7.42 -12.86 -3.48
CA THR A 50 7.21 -13.93 -2.50
C THR A 50 6.89 -13.32 -1.14
N GLY A 51 6.29 -14.12 -0.25
CA GLY A 51 6.09 -13.71 1.13
C GLY A 51 7.41 -13.57 1.91
N PRO A 52 7.36 -13.05 3.14
CA PRO A 52 8.55 -12.79 3.95
C PRO A 52 9.18 -14.04 4.59
N THR A 53 8.75 -15.23 4.21
CA THR A 53 9.31 -16.53 4.62
C THR A 53 10.40 -17.01 3.67
N VAL A 54 11.25 -16.10 3.24
CA VAL A 54 12.40 -16.35 2.37
C VAL A 54 13.71 -16.05 3.10
N ASP A 55 14.76 -16.73 2.69
CA ASP A 55 16.10 -16.45 3.22
C ASP A 55 16.59 -15.10 2.72
N ILE A 56 17.17 -14.34 3.62
CA ILE A 56 17.74 -13.02 3.37
C ILE A 56 19.23 -13.01 3.74
N ALA A 57 20.06 -12.43 2.90
CA ALA A 57 21.51 -12.39 3.12
C ALA A 57 21.93 -11.27 4.08
N ASP A 58 23.08 -11.43 4.78
CA ASP A 58 23.71 -10.31 5.51
C ASP A 58 23.93 -9.13 4.56
N GLY A 59 23.60 -7.95 5.01
CA GLY A 59 23.70 -6.74 4.19
C GLY A 59 22.47 -6.39 3.37
N SER A 60 21.42 -7.20 3.41
CA SER A 60 20.12 -6.86 2.79
C SER A 60 19.38 -5.75 3.51
N VAL A 61 18.49 -5.10 2.79
CA VAL A 61 17.52 -4.15 3.37
C VAL A 61 16.11 -4.64 3.10
N GLU A 62 15.34 -4.85 4.16
CA GLU A 62 13.96 -5.28 4.13
C GLU A 62 13.05 -4.07 4.33
N GLY A 63 12.05 -3.90 3.47
CA GLY A 63 11.14 -2.77 3.46
C GLY A 63 9.69 -3.19 3.57
N TRP A 64 8.96 -2.55 4.45
CA TRP A 64 7.52 -2.68 4.59
C TRP A 64 6.86 -1.33 4.43
N SER A 65 5.85 -1.24 3.59
CA SER A 65 5.11 0.01 3.39
C SER A 65 3.61 -0.28 3.37
N PHE A 66 2.84 0.52 4.13
CA PHE A 66 1.38 0.47 4.02
C PHE A 66 0.98 1.27 2.79
N VAL A 67 0.52 0.57 1.76
CA VAL A 67 0.35 1.10 0.40
C VAL A 67 -1.10 1.07 -0.06
N PHE A 68 -1.37 1.84 -1.10
CA PHE A 68 -2.46 1.63 -2.04
C PHE A 68 -1.86 1.13 -3.35
N GLY A 69 -2.54 0.19 -4.01
CA GLY A 69 -2.19 -0.28 -5.34
C GLY A 69 -3.44 -0.74 -6.09
N SER A 70 -3.42 -0.60 -7.41
CA SER A 70 -4.41 -1.13 -8.35
C SER A 70 -3.70 -1.58 -9.62
N ASP A 71 -4.43 -2.07 -10.60
CA ASP A 71 -3.86 -2.47 -11.89
C ASP A 71 -3.12 -1.31 -12.57
N ASP A 72 -3.61 -0.08 -12.40
CA ASP A 72 -3.05 1.13 -13.00
C ASP A 72 -2.10 1.91 -12.08
N ILE A 73 -2.11 1.63 -10.78
CA ILE A 73 -1.33 2.36 -9.77
C ILE A 73 -0.45 1.38 -9.00
N PRO A 74 0.86 1.34 -9.30
CA PRO A 74 1.77 0.44 -8.61
C PRO A 74 1.92 0.83 -7.14
N SER A 75 2.10 -0.17 -6.29
CA SER A 75 2.40 0.02 -4.87
C SER A 75 3.71 0.75 -4.68
N LEU A 76 3.70 1.77 -3.82
CA LEU A 76 4.87 2.59 -3.57
C LEU A 76 5.78 1.93 -2.51
N ALA A 77 7.03 1.75 -2.87
CA ALA A 77 8.07 1.35 -1.92
C ALA A 77 8.26 2.40 -0.81
N PRO A 78 8.90 2.03 0.31
CA PRO A 78 9.25 3.00 1.36
C PRO A 78 10.04 4.18 0.77
N LYS A 79 9.74 5.39 1.23
CA LYS A 79 10.44 6.62 0.82
C LYS A 79 11.89 6.67 1.29
N VAL A 80 12.17 6.02 2.42
CA VAL A 80 13.54 5.84 2.90
C VAL A 80 14.29 4.95 1.92
N LYS A 81 15.40 5.43 1.38
CA LYS A 81 16.23 4.62 0.47
C LYS A 81 16.80 3.40 1.20
N PRO A 82 16.90 2.25 0.52
CA PRO A 82 17.46 1.04 1.11
C PRO A 82 18.99 1.11 1.16
N ASP A 83 19.49 1.90 2.07
CA ASP A 83 20.92 2.09 2.29
C ASP A 83 21.37 1.33 3.54
N PHE A 84 21.86 0.11 3.33
CA PHE A 84 22.37 -0.74 4.41
C PHE A 84 23.47 -0.06 5.20
N LYS A 85 24.42 0.59 4.54
CA LYS A 85 25.55 1.24 5.19
C LYS A 85 25.09 2.38 6.12
N LYS A 86 24.11 3.15 5.70
CA LYS A 86 23.53 4.23 6.50
C LYS A 86 22.78 3.68 7.73
N ILE A 87 22.08 2.55 7.58
CA ILE A 87 21.23 1.99 8.64
C ILE A 87 22.04 1.10 9.59
N CYS A 88 22.95 0.29 9.06
CA CYS A 88 23.69 -0.74 9.80
C CYS A 88 25.19 -0.50 9.93
N GLY A 89 25.73 0.58 9.37
CA GLY A 89 27.19 0.78 9.25
C GLY A 89 27.95 0.82 10.58
N THR A 90 27.29 1.14 11.69
CA THR A 90 27.87 1.11 13.04
C THR A 90 27.74 -0.26 13.73
N THR A 91 26.96 -1.17 13.17
CA THR A 91 26.75 -2.51 13.74
C THR A 91 27.85 -3.44 13.25
N LYS A 92 28.71 -3.93 14.16
CA LYS A 92 29.79 -4.85 13.80
C LYS A 92 29.24 -6.15 13.22
N ALA A 93 29.93 -6.68 12.22
CA ALA A 93 29.69 -8.03 11.73
C ALA A 93 30.07 -9.07 12.81
N ASP A 94 29.40 -10.20 12.76
CA ASP A 94 29.57 -11.32 13.67
C ASP A 94 29.45 -12.62 12.88
N PRO A 95 30.37 -13.56 12.99
CA PRO A 95 30.40 -14.78 12.18
C PRO A 95 29.13 -15.66 12.37
N ASP A 96 28.47 -15.57 13.52
CA ASP A 96 27.33 -16.42 13.86
C ASP A 96 25.97 -15.78 13.59
N THR A 97 25.97 -14.52 13.24
CA THR A 97 24.74 -13.75 12.97
C THR A 97 24.79 -13.07 11.60
N LYS A 98 23.66 -12.52 11.19
CA LYS A 98 23.55 -11.60 10.06
C LYS A 98 22.90 -10.29 10.47
N ARG A 99 23.21 -9.23 9.74
CA ARG A 99 22.69 -7.88 9.95
C ARG A 99 21.75 -7.55 8.79
N ILE A 100 20.57 -7.16 9.12
CA ILE A 100 19.55 -6.77 8.14
C ILE A 100 19.10 -5.35 8.50
N ALA A 101 19.12 -4.46 7.54
CA ALA A 101 18.50 -3.15 7.69
C ALA A 101 16.98 -3.30 7.46
N LEU A 102 16.19 -2.79 8.37
CA LEU A 102 14.72 -2.82 8.28
C LEU A 102 14.17 -1.41 8.19
N VAL A 103 13.23 -1.21 7.26
CA VAL A 103 12.44 0.02 7.09
C VAL A 103 10.96 -0.34 7.14
N VAL A 104 10.19 0.28 8.05
CA VAL A 104 8.73 0.10 8.13
C VAL A 104 8.07 1.46 8.00
N GLU A 105 7.39 1.70 6.87
CA GLU A 105 6.68 2.94 6.57
C GLU A 105 5.18 2.73 6.65
N PHE A 106 4.52 3.50 7.50
CA PHE A 106 3.09 3.36 7.76
C PHE A 106 2.18 4.03 6.69
N GLY A 107 2.76 4.42 5.56
CA GLY A 107 2.03 4.97 4.42
C GLY A 107 1.69 6.46 4.57
N ALA A 108 0.57 6.87 4.00
CA ALA A 108 0.10 8.25 4.03
C ALA A 108 -1.34 8.36 4.52
N ALA A 109 -1.67 9.52 5.08
CA ALA A 109 -3.04 9.81 5.56
C ALA A 109 -4.11 9.68 4.47
N ALA A 110 -3.73 9.88 3.19
CA ALA A 110 -4.64 9.79 2.06
C ALA A 110 -5.31 8.42 1.88
N TRP A 111 -4.66 7.34 2.34
CA TRP A 111 -5.21 5.98 2.29
C TRP A 111 -5.22 5.27 3.64
N ALA A 112 -4.93 5.99 4.72
CA ALA A 112 -5.10 5.45 6.07
C ALA A 112 -6.58 5.11 6.35
N PRO A 113 -6.89 4.10 7.16
CA PRO A 113 -8.25 3.87 7.61
C PRO A 113 -8.83 5.09 8.33
N LYS A 114 -10.14 5.30 8.18
CA LYS A 114 -10.82 6.44 8.80
C LYS A 114 -10.63 6.43 10.32
N GLY A 115 -10.12 7.55 10.85
CA GLY A 115 -9.89 7.73 12.28
C GLY A 115 -8.55 7.18 12.79
N GLU A 116 -7.78 6.48 11.96
CA GLU A 116 -6.45 6.01 12.33
C GLU A 116 -5.36 7.00 11.92
N LYS A 117 -4.35 7.16 12.78
CA LYS A 117 -3.22 8.04 12.53
C LYS A 117 -2.02 7.24 12.03
N VAL A 118 -1.41 7.74 10.96
CA VAL A 118 -0.18 7.18 10.42
C VAL A 118 0.97 7.38 11.41
N ALA A 119 1.68 6.31 11.75
CA ALA A 119 2.82 6.37 12.64
C ALA A 119 4.08 6.85 11.90
N LYS A 120 5.11 7.21 12.67
CA LYS A 120 6.42 7.56 12.11
C LYS A 120 7.09 6.31 11.53
N THR A 121 7.85 6.50 10.45
CA THR A 121 8.68 5.45 9.85
C THR A 121 9.67 4.90 10.86
N ILE A 122 9.79 3.59 10.93
CA ILE A 122 10.79 2.88 11.74
C ILE A 122 11.94 2.50 10.82
N THR A 123 13.15 2.78 11.25
CA THR A 123 14.39 2.35 10.61
C THR A 123 15.28 1.72 11.65
N ARG A 124 15.69 0.45 11.44
CA ARG A 124 16.49 -0.32 12.41
C ARG A 124 17.50 -1.19 11.71
N CYS A 125 18.67 -1.34 12.34
CA CYS A 125 19.58 -2.45 12.05
C CYS A 125 19.23 -3.60 12.98
N VAL A 126 18.89 -4.75 12.42
CA VAL A 126 18.54 -5.96 13.16
C VAL A 126 19.67 -6.95 13.02
N ARG A 127 20.21 -7.42 14.16
CA ARG A 127 21.11 -8.56 14.20
C ARG A 127 20.29 -9.80 14.53
N THR A 128 20.41 -10.82 13.71
CA THR A 128 19.59 -12.01 13.83
C THR A 128 20.38 -13.27 13.48
N ALA A 129 19.85 -14.45 13.77
CA ALA A 129 20.46 -15.72 13.40
C ALA A 129 20.58 -15.85 11.86
N LYS A 130 21.59 -16.57 11.38
CA LYS A 130 21.83 -16.78 9.94
C LYS A 130 20.62 -17.36 9.22
N ALA A 131 19.88 -18.26 9.87
CA ALA A 131 18.69 -18.91 9.32
C ALA A 131 17.42 -18.05 9.39
N SER A 132 17.45 -16.87 10.03
CA SER A 132 16.24 -16.02 10.12
C SER A 132 15.77 -15.57 8.75
N GLN A 133 14.46 -15.56 8.58
CA GLN A 133 13.77 -15.08 7.38
C GLN A 133 13.30 -13.64 7.56
N GLY A 134 12.74 -13.03 6.50
CA GLY A 134 12.25 -11.66 6.54
C GLY A 134 11.19 -11.43 7.62
N ILE A 135 10.32 -12.42 7.86
CA ILE A 135 9.29 -12.36 8.91
C ILE A 135 9.91 -12.33 10.32
N ASP A 136 10.99 -13.06 10.55
CA ASP A 136 11.67 -13.09 11.85
C ASP A 136 12.31 -11.73 12.13
N VAL A 137 12.90 -11.11 11.12
CA VAL A 137 13.48 -9.77 11.23
C VAL A 137 12.39 -8.73 11.54
N LEU A 138 11.26 -8.79 10.85
CA LEU A 138 10.13 -7.88 11.09
C LEU A 138 9.60 -8.05 12.52
N GLY A 139 9.41 -9.29 12.98
CA GLY A 139 8.84 -9.61 14.30
C GLY A 139 9.72 -9.17 15.47
N GLN A 140 11.04 -8.99 15.28
CA GLN A 140 11.92 -8.45 16.31
C GLN A 140 11.73 -6.94 16.55
N VAL A 141 11.09 -6.22 15.62
CA VAL A 141 10.97 -4.75 15.67
C VAL A 141 9.54 -4.29 15.87
N VAL A 142 8.56 -5.04 15.34
CA VAL A 142 7.16 -4.66 15.40
C VAL A 142 6.27 -5.84 15.80
N LYS A 143 5.14 -5.54 16.42
CA LYS A 143 4.08 -6.54 16.66
C LYS A 143 3.36 -6.81 15.34
N ILE A 144 3.32 -8.06 14.93
CA ILE A 144 2.69 -8.49 13.68
C ILE A 144 1.29 -9.02 13.98
N ARG A 145 0.31 -8.59 13.19
CA ARG A 145 -1.01 -9.20 13.08
C ARG A 145 -1.13 -9.76 11.66
N ALA A 146 -1.26 -11.08 11.55
CA ALA A 146 -1.39 -11.77 10.29
C ALA A 146 -2.73 -12.52 10.22
N ALA A 147 -3.22 -12.75 9.00
CA ALA A 147 -4.30 -13.69 8.72
C ALA A 147 -3.78 -15.13 8.75
N SER A 148 -4.67 -16.11 8.82
CA SER A 148 -4.33 -17.54 8.72
C SER A 148 -3.65 -17.91 7.40
N SER A 149 -3.86 -17.13 6.34
CA SER A 149 -3.17 -17.26 5.04
C SER A 149 -1.72 -16.77 5.04
N GLY A 150 -1.23 -16.16 6.13
CA GLY A 150 0.09 -15.53 6.21
C GLY A 150 0.12 -14.08 5.73
N LEU A 151 -0.99 -13.53 5.23
CA LEU A 151 -1.04 -12.12 4.84
C LEU A 151 -0.84 -11.22 6.06
N ILE A 152 0.09 -10.29 5.98
CA ILE A 152 0.33 -9.30 7.05
C ILE A 152 -0.81 -8.27 7.03
N CYS A 153 -1.60 -8.26 8.08
CA CYS A 153 -2.76 -7.40 8.22
C CYS A 153 -2.45 -6.10 8.97
N GLY A 154 -1.53 -6.13 9.93
CA GLY A 154 -1.19 -4.95 10.72
C GLY A 154 0.15 -5.06 11.40
N LEU A 155 0.82 -3.91 11.52
CA LEU A 155 2.10 -3.76 12.22
C LEU A 155 1.94 -2.72 13.33
N ASN A 156 2.32 -3.08 14.56
CA ASN A 156 2.13 -2.25 15.76
C ASN A 156 0.68 -1.74 15.94
N GLY A 157 -0.30 -2.56 15.52
CA GLY A 157 -1.72 -2.21 15.63
C GLY A 157 -2.24 -1.30 14.50
N PHE A 158 -1.47 -1.02 13.47
CA PHE A 158 -1.91 -0.26 12.30
C PHE A 158 -1.86 -1.11 11.01
N PRO A 159 -2.93 -1.16 10.20
CA PRO A 159 -4.28 -0.77 10.60
C PRO A 159 -4.81 -1.65 11.73
N ALA A 160 -5.73 -1.13 12.55
CA ALA A 160 -6.19 -1.82 13.74
C ALA A 160 -7.00 -3.09 13.44
N LYS A 161 -7.85 -3.05 12.41
CA LYS A 161 -8.82 -4.12 12.12
C LYS A 161 -8.73 -4.69 10.71
N GLU A 162 -8.35 -3.90 9.74
CA GLU A 162 -8.36 -4.27 8.33
C GLU A 162 -7.24 -5.25 7.95
N CYS A 163 -7.46 -6.00 6.88
CA CYS A 163 -6.48 -6.94 6.35
C CYS A 163 -6.61 -7.02 4.82
N GLY A 164 -5.96 -6.11 4.12
CA GLY A 164 -6.06 -6.01 2.66
C GLY A 164 -7.50 -5.67 2.24
N VAL A 165 -7.84 -4.38 2.14
CA VAL A 165 -9.21 -3.92 1.89
C VAL A 165 -9.26 -3.16 0.57
N GLU A 166 -10.27 -3.47 -0.25
CA GLU A 166 -10.57 -2.69 -1.45
C GLU A 166 -11.16 -1.33 -1.05
N ILE A 167 -10.62 -0.27 -1.61
CA ILE A 167 -11.09 1.10 -1.39
C ILE A 167 -11.16 1.87 -2.72
N PRO A 168 -11.95 2.94 -2.83
CA PRO A 168 -11.86 3.86 -3.95
C PRO A 168 -10.44 4.44 -4.04
N THR A 169 -9.99 4.69 -5.28
CA THR A 169 -8.68 5.33 -5.50
C THR A 169 -8.59 6.65 -4.74
N PRO A 170 -7.62 6.80 -3.84
CA PRO A 170 -7.41 8.04 -3.11
C PRO A 170 -7.20 9.23 -4.06
N LYS A 171 -7.87 10.35 -3.80
CA LYS A 171 -7.77 11.56 -4.66
C LYS A 171 -6.32 11.99 -4.92
N ALA A 172 -5.41 11.76 -3.97
CA ALA A 172 -3.99 12.07 -4.10
C ALA A 172 -3.26 11.21 -5.14
N LEU A 173 -3.84 10.07 -5.54
CA LEU A 173 -3.27 9.11 -6.50
C LEU A 173 -4.08 9.04 -7.80
N ALA A 174 -5.27 9.62 -7.84
CA ALA A 174 -6.09 9.66 -9.06
C ALA A 174 -5.34 10.45 -10.16
N LYS A 175 -5.31 9.88 -11.36
CA LYS A 175 -4.78 10.60 -12.54
C LYS A 175 -5.63 11.84 -12.77
N LYS A 176 -4.99 12.98 -13.02
CA LYS A 176 -5.65 14.22 -13.44
C LYS A 176 -6.02 14.13 -14.92
#